data_29d21e4469bdcc8433228e63a5311da3
#
_entry.id   29d21e4469bdcc8433228e63a5311da3
#
_cell.length_a   1.000
_cell.length_b   1.000
_cell.length_c   1.000
_cell.angle_alpha   90.00
_cell.angle_beta   90.00
_cell.angle_gamma   90.00
#
_symmetry.space_group_name_H-M   'P 1'
#
loop_
_entity.id
_entity.type
_entity.pdbx_description
1 polymer ?
#
loop_
_entity_poly.entity_id
_entity_poly.type
_entity_poly.pdbx_seq_one_letter_code
_entity_poly.pdbx_strand_id
1 'polypeptide(L)'
;MIPNGIVEKTGASVTGFKTGDKVFYAGDITRPGSNSEFHLVDQRIAALAPKKLTPEDAAAMPLTSITAWEGLFERLSFVPEAGANSGKCILIIGGAGGVGSIAIQLARWAGLKVFATASRAETVEWCKNLGADTILNHRNSLYEELKATGTDSVDAIFCTSQMERHWKVMAQCICPQGHIVFIDDPVDSLDITVFKLKSVTLSWEFMYTRSMFETDDMSEQGKLLSTVAGLLDEGTLVSTRQKTLNGLTPENIQAMHIKQESGTMMGKQVLIL
;
A
#
# COMPACT_ATOMS: atom_id res chain seq x y z
N MET A 1 -12.79 7.10 -2.47
CA MET A 1 -12.34 6.93 -3.88
C MET A 1 -11.05 7.69 -4.06
N ILE A 2 -10.15 7.24 -4.91
CA ILE A 2 -8.83 7.86 -5.11
C ILE A 2 -8.91 8.59 -6.45
N PRO A 3 -8.67 9.90 -6.51
CA PRO A 3 -8.83 10.66 -7.73
C PRO A 3 -7.61 10.59 -8.64
N ASN A 4 -7.89 10.45 -9.93
CA ASN A 4 -7.05 10.86 -11.03
C ASN A 4 -7.88 11.84 -11.84
N GLY A 5 -7.40 13.06 -12.02
CA GLY A 5 -8.18 14.13 -12.60
C GLY A 5 -7.34 15.13 -13.37
N ILE A 6 -8.01 16.14 -13.92
CA ILE A 6 -7.38 17.26 -14.61
C ILE A 6 -7.53 18.51 -13.76
N VAL A 7 -6.46 19.25 -13.60
CA VAL A 7 -6.48 20.54 -12.89
C VAL A 7 -7.35 21.53 -13.66
N GLU A 8 -8.50 21.90 -13.11
CA GLU A 8 -9.41 22.89 -13.69
C GLU A 8 -8.99 24.33 -13.33
N LYS A 9 -8.63 24.54 -12.05
CA LYS A 9 -8.18 25.84 -11.53
C LYS A 9 -7.15 25.65 -10.43
N THR A 10 -6.26 26.63 -10.27
CA THR A 10 -5.28 26.69 -9.20
C THR A 10 -5.51 27.91 -8.31
N GLY A 11 -5.25 27.78 -7.02
CA GLY A 11 -5.19 28.90 -6.09
C GLY A 11 -3.97 29.82 -6.41
N ALA A 12 -4.02 31.06 -5.96
CA ALA A 12 -2.99 32.06 -6.25
C ALA A 12 -1.58 31.67 -5.74
N SER A 13 -1.50 30.82 -4.70
CA SER A 13 -0.22 30.39 -4.11
C SER A 13 0.29 29.05 -4.67
N VAL A 14 -0.41 28.45 -5.63
CA VAL A 14 0.03 27.19 -6.24
C VAL A 14 1.14 27.44 -7.24
N THR A 15 2.23 26.72 -7.08
CA THR A 15 3.43 26.85 -7.95
C THR A 15 3.77 25.56 -8.69
N GLY A 16 3.30 24.41 -8.20
CA GLY A 16 3.66 23.09 -8.73
C GLY A 16 2.78 22.59 -9.87
N PHE A 17 1.62 23.22 -10.09
CA PHE A 17 0.60 22.75 -11.05
C PHE A 17 -0.01 23.91 -11.83
N LYS A 18 -0.51 23.61 -13.02
CA LYS A 18 -1.26 24.53 -13.87
C LYS A 18 -2.52 23.85 -14.42
N THR A 19 -3.48 24.66 -14.86
CA THR A 19 -4.68 24.20 -15.56
C THR A 19 -4.30 23.29 -16.73
N GLY A 20 -4.99 22.16 -16.84
CA GLY A 20 -4.75 21.12 -17.84
C GLY A 20 -3.79 20.01 -17.41
N ASP A 21 -3.08 20.16 -16.29
CA ASP A 21 -2.21 19.10 -15.79
C ASP A 21 -3.06 17.90 -15.33
N LYS A 22 -2.61 16.69 -15.68
CA LYS A 22 -3.16 15.44 -15.15
C LYS A 22 -2.50 15.14 -13.81
N VAL A 23 -3.30 14.95 -12.78
CA VAL A 23 -2.84 14.74 -11.41
C VAL A 23 -3.46 13.50 -10.78
N PHE A 24 -2.75 12.89 -9.85
CA PHE A 24 -3.27 11.81 -9.02
C PHE A 24 -2.86 12.02 -7.56
N TYR A 25 -3.74 11.62 -6.63
CA TYR A 25 -3.55 11.85 -5.19
C TYR A 25 -4.50 10.97 -4.38
N ALA A 26 -4.29 10.86 -3.08
CA ALA A 26 -5.18 10.10 -2.19
C ALA A 26 -6.25 10.98 -1.53
N GLY A 27 -5.99 12.27 -1.41
CA GLY A 27 -6.87 13.20 -0.71
C GLY A 27 -6.57 13.33 0.78
N ASP A 28 -7.53 13.89 1.50
CA ASP A 28 -7.47 14.17 2.92
C ASP A 28 -8.77 13.72 3.58
N ILE A 29 -8.66 12.90 4.64
CA ILE A 29 -9.82 12.33 5.33
C ILE A 29 -10.64 13.36 6.10
N THR A 30 -10.07 14.53 6.40
CA THR A 30 -10.76 15.62 7.12
C THR A 30 -11.55 16.53 6.17
N ARG A 31 -11.48 16.32 4.85
CA ARG A 31 -12.12 17.13 3.82
C ARG A 31 -13.17 16.34 3.06
N PRO A 32 -14.06 17.02 2.30
CA PRO A 32 -15.00 16.35 1.41
C PRO A 32 -14.29 15.36 0.49
N GLY A 33 -14.89 14.17 0.32
CA GLY A 33 -14.30 13.10 -0.49
C GLY A 33 -14.43 13.36 -2.00
N SER A 34 -13.76 12.51 -2.78
CA SER A 34 -13.65 12.60 -4.23
C SER A 34 -14.77 11.89 -5.02
N ASN A 35 -15.90 11.54 -4.38
CA ASN A 35 -17.11 11.07 -5.06
C ASN A 35 -17.88 12.27 -5.64
N SER A 36 -17.26 13.03 -6.53
CA SER A 36 -17.77 14.27 -7.09
C SER A 36 -17.06 14.59 -8.42
N GLU A 37 -17.70 15.41 -9.26
CA GLU A 37 -17.11 15.89 -10.51
C GLU A 37 -15.90 16.81 -10.28
N PHE A 38 -15.91 17.57 -9.19
CA PHE A 38 -14.82 18.47 -8.79
C PHE A 38 -14.37 18.20 -7.36
N HIS A 39 -13.08 18.26 -7.13
CA HIS A 39 -12.48 18.04 -5.83
C HIS A 39 -11.38 19.06 -5.55
N LEU A 40 -11.34 19.60 -4.33
CA LEU A 40 -10.26 20.47 -3.87
C LEU A 40 -9.19 19.64 -3.19
N VAL A 41 -7.95 19.82 -3.62
CA VAL A 41 -6.78 19.13 -3.04
C VAL A 41 -5.66 20.13 -2.75
N ASP A 42 -4.94 19.92 -1.66
CA ASP A 42 -3.73 20.64 -1.37
C ASP A 42 -2.60 20.20 -2.31
N GLN A 43 -1.87 21.15 -2.91
CA GLN A 43 -0.79 20.83 -3.84
C GLN A 43 0.31 19.96 -3.22
N ARG A 44 0.51 20.02 -1.90
CA ARG A 44 1.56 19.28 -1.19
C ARG A 44 1.35 17.77 -1.22
N ILE A 45 0.07 17.31 -1.34
CA ILE A 45 -0.28 15.87 -1.32
C ILE A 45 -0.68 15.33 -2.71
N ALA A 46 -0.43 16.08 -3.77
CA ALA A 46 -0.72 15.69 -5.14
C ALA A 46 0.59 15.58 -5.97
N ALA A 47 0.52 14.78 -7.03
CA ALA A 47 1.58 14.66 -8.03
C ALA A 47 1.02 14.63 -9.45
N LEU A 48 1.87 14.87 -10.44
CA LEU A 48 1.52 14.62 -11.84
C LEU A 48 1.29 13.12 -12.05
N ALA A 49 0.19 12.78 -12.71
CA ALA A 49 -0.13 11.40 -13.00
C ALA A 49 0.90 10.76 -13.96
N PRO A 50 1.13 9.44 -13.86
CA PRO A 50 1.97 8.71 -14.80
C PRO A 50 1.50 8.93 -16.25
N LYS A 51 2.45 9.12 -17.16
CA LYS A 51 2.16 9.45 -18.57
C LYS A 51 1.78 8.23 -19.41
N LYS A 52 2.27 7.05 -19.03
CA LYS A 52 2.07 5.81 -19.77
C LYS A 52 0.86 4.99 -19.33
N LEU A 53 0.26 5.34 -18.20
CA LEU A 53 -0.93 4.65 -17.71
C LEU A 53 -2.21 5.29 -18.22
N THR A 54 -3.26 4.46 -18.33
CA THR A 54 -4.62 4.98 -18.49
C THR A 54 -5.06 5.72 -17.23
N PRO A 55 -6.04 6.64 -17.31
CA PRO A 55 -6.57 7.31 -16.13
C PRO A 55 -7.04 6.34 -15.03
N GLU A 56 -7.66 5.24 -15.44
CA GLU A 56 -8.17 4.20 -14.54
C GLU A 56 -7.04 3.46 -13.81
N ASP A 57 -5.97 3.14 -14.55
CA ASP A 57 -4.79 2.51 -13.97
C ASP A 57 -4.07 3.44 -12.99
N ALA A 58 -3.94 4.71 -13.35
CA ALA A 58 -3.36 5.72 -12.48
C ALA A 58 -4.21 5.95 -11.22
N ALA A 59 -5.56 5.96 -11.33
CA ALA A 59 -6.45 6.13 -10.19
C ALA A 59 -6.37 4.99 -9.15
N ALA A 60 -5.91 3.80 -9.55
CA ALA A 60 -5.77 2.67 -8.63
C ALA A 60 -4.57 2.82 -7.66
N MET A 61 -3.64 3.74 -7.92
CA MET A 61 -2.32 3.72 -7.31
C MET A 61 -2.13 4.58 -6.05
N PRO A 62 -2.61 5.84 -5.94
CA PRO A 62 -2.10 6.79 -4.96
C PRO A 62 -2.17 6.33 -3.51
N LEU A 63 -3.36 6.01 -3.00
CA LEU A 63 -3.57 5.67 -1.58
C LEU A 63 -2.68 4.49 -1.15
N THR A 64 -2.74 3.43 -1.93
CA THR A 64 -2.00 2.19 -1.61
C THR A 64 -0.50 2.36 -1.79
N SER A 65 -0.07 3.24 -2.70
CA SER A 65 1.34 3.56 -2.88
C SER A 65 1.90 4.39 -1.72
N ILE A 66 1.14 5.37 -1.21
CA ILE A 66 1.53 6.14 -0.03
C ILE A 66 1.68 5.19 1.17
N THR A 67 0.65 4.40 1.48
CA THR A 67 0.69 3.43 2.58
C THR A 67 1.86 2.45 2.46
N ALA A 68 2.08 1.89 1.26
CA ALA A 68 3.15 0.92 1.05
C ALA A 68 4.53 1.57 1.14
N TRP A 69 4.71 2.78 0.60
CA TRP A 69 5.96 3.53 0.66
C TRP A 69 6.32 3.91 2.09
N GLU A 70 5.40 4.61 2.78
CA GLU A 70 5.62 5.03 4.16
C GLU A 70 5.84 3.82 5.08
N GLY A 71 5.04 2.75 4.91
CA GLY A 71 5.21 1.51 5.66
C GLY A 71 6.59 0.87 5.46
N LEU A 72 7.05 0.74 4.22
CA LEU A 72 8.34 0.10 3.93
C LEU A 72 9.54 0.98 4.29
N PHE A 73 9.53 2.25 3.91
CA PHE A 73 10.74 3.08 3.92
C PHE A 73 10.83 3.98 5.15
N GLU A 74 9.70 4.36 5.75
CA GLU A 74 9.71 5.21 6.94
C GLU A 74 9.47 4.40 8.24
N ARG A 75 8.50 3.47 8.25
CA ARG A 75 8.18 2.69 9.46
C ARG A 75 9.11 1.48 9.62
N LEU A 76 9.38 0.73 8.55
CA LEU A 76 10.30 -0.40 8.57
C LEU A 76 11.76 -0.02 8.30
N SER A 77 12.03 1.25 7.97
CA SER A 77 13.37 1.83 7.79
C SER A 77 14.21 1.16 6.71
N PHE A 78 13.60 0.62 5.66
CA PHE A 78 14.33 0.19 4.47
C PHE A 78 14.75 1.39 3.63
N VAL A 79 15.83 1.26 2.87
CA VAL A 79 16.33 2.33 2.00
C VAL A 79 15.49 2.37 0.71
N PRO A 80 14.90 3.54 0.33
CA PRO A 80 14.03 3.67 -0.85
C PRO A 80 14.83 3.83 -2.16
N GLU A 81 15.71 2.87 -2.44
CA GLU A 81 16.58 2.85 -3.63
C GLU A 81 16.64 1.44 -4.22
N ALA A 82 16.78 1.37 -5.55
CA ALA A 82 16.82 0.10 -6.27
C ALA A 82 17.95 -0.81 -5.77
N GLY A 83 17.58 -2.01 -5.29
CA GLY A 83 18.53 -3.03 -4.85
C GLY A 83 19.25 -2.76 -3.51
N ALA A 84 18.97 -1.62 -2.84
CA ALA A 84 19.74 -1.17 -1.67
C ALA A 84 19.59 -2.07 -0.43
N ASN A 85 18.55 -2.91 -0.39
CA ASN A 85 18.28 -3.78 0.77
C ASN A 85 18.61 -5.27 0.50
N SER A 86 19.50 -5.55 -0.44
CA SER A 86 19.90 -6.91 -0.77
C SER A 86 20.38 -7.68 0.48
N GLY A 87 19.96 -8.94 0.59
CA GLY A 87 20.27 -9.81 1.73
C GLY A 87 19.26 -9.71 2.89
N LYS A 88 18.35 -8.75 2.87
CA LYS A 88 17.23 -8.67 3.81
C LYS A 88 15.96 -9.30 3.26
N CYS A 89 15.08 -9.74 4.15
CA CYS A 89 13.81 -10.33 3.77
C CYS A 89 12.64 -9.74 4.54
N ILE A 90 11.47 -9.73 3.88
CA ILE A 90 10.21 -9.20 4.44
C ILE A 90 9.08 -10.21 4.25
N LEU A 91 8.19 -10.30 5.25
CA LEU A 91 6.91 -10.99 5.14
C LEU A 91 5.79 -9.97 4.99
N ILE A 92 5.05 -10.04 3.87
CA ILE A 92 3.88 -9.19 3.60
C ILE A 92 2.62 -10.03 3.82
N ILE A 93 1.90 -9.76 4.89
CA ILE A 93 0.61 -10.39 5.21
C ILE A 93 -0.49 -9.63 4.49
N GLY A 94 -1.36 -10.34 3.74
CA GLY A 94 -2.36 -9.73 2.87
C GLY A 94 -1.82 -9.33 1.49
N GLY A 95 -0.85 -10.09 0.94
CA GLY A 95 -0.12 -9.78 -0.28
C GLY A 95 -0.96 -9.45 -1.52
N ALA A 96 -2.13 -10.08 -1.68
CA ALA A 96 -3.00 -9.86 -2.84
C ALA A 96 -3.95 -8.65 -2.69
N GLY A 97 -4.02 -8.02 -1.52
CA GLY A 97 -4.81 -6.80 -1.30
C GLY A 97 -4.20 -5.58 -1.99
N GLY A 98 -4.89 -4.44 -1.93
CA GLY A 98 -4.42 -3.21 -2.59
C GLY A 98 -3.04 -2.75 -2.12
N VAL A 99 -2.84 -2.65 -0.80
CA VAL A 99 -1.53 -2.24 -0.21
C VAL A 99 -0.49 -3.33 -0.43
N GLY A 100 -0.83 -4.61 -0.13
CA GLY A 100 0.09 -5.74 -0.30
C GLY A 100 0.62 -5.85 -1.73
N SER A 101 -0.23 -5.60 -2.73
CA SER A 101 0.15 -5.63 -4.16
C SER A 101 1.23 -4.59 -4.53
N ILE A 102 1.19 -3.40 -3.93
CA ILE A 102 2.21 -2.37 -4.14
C ILE A 102 3.43 -2.65 -3.26
N ALA A 103 3.21 -3.07 -2.00
CA ALA A 103 4.31 -3.39 -1.08
C ALA A 103 5.22 -4.49 -1.64
N ILE A 104 4.66 -5.53 -2.30
CA ILE A 104 5.45 -6.57 -2.98
C ILE A 104 6.36 -5.95 -4.03
N GLN A 105 5.81 -5.11 -4.91
CA GLN A 105 6.57 -4.50 -6.01
C GLN A 105 7.67 -3.56 -5.50
N LEU A 106 7.35 -2.67 -4.54
CA LEU A 106 8.32 -1.74 -3.94
C LEU A 106 9.41 -2.48 -3.16
N ALA A 107 9.04 -3.50 -2.38
CA ALA A 107 10.00 -4.32 -1.65
C ALA A 107 10.97 -5.06 -2.61
N ARG A 108 10.43 -5.61 -3.70
CA ARG A 108 11.24 -6.25 -4.76
C ARG A 108 12.17 -5.25 -5.44
N TRP A 109 11.66 -4.08 -5.82
CA TRP A 109 12.47 -3.00 -6.40
C TRP A 109 13.61 -2.58 -5.46
N ALA A 110 13.32 -2.46 -4.18
CA ALA A 110 14.30 -2.09 -3.16
C ALA A 110 15.32 -3.23 -2.85
N GLY A 111 15.20 -4.40 -3.47
CA GLY A 111 16.16 -5.53 -3.35
C GLY A 111 15.87 -6.50 -2.21
N LEU A 112 14.67 -6.42 -1.59
CA LEU A 112 14.27 -7.35 -0.54
C LEU A 112 13.88 -8.72 -1.13
N LYS A 113 14.16 -9.80 -0.37
CA LYS A 113 13.51 -11.09 -0.60
C LYS A 113 12.11 -11.04 -0.01
N VAL A 114 11.09 -11.25 -0.87
CA VAL A 114 9.69 -11.03 -0.52
C VAL A 114 8.96 -12.35 -0.29
N PHE A 115 8.52 -12.56 0.95
CA PHE A 115 7.50 -13.55 1.31
C PHE A 115 6.14 -12.85 1.34
N ALA A 116 5.13 -13.39 0.66
CA ALA A 116 3.80 -12.83 0.67
C ALA A 116 2.75 -13.88 1.04
N THR A 117 1.69 -13.50 1.75
CA THR A 117 0.63 -14.46 2.06
C THR A 117 -0.49 -14.43 1.05
N ALA A 118 -0.87 -15.61 0.55
CA ALA A 118 -2.05 -15.83 -0.28
C ALA A 118 -2.53 -17.28 -0.12
N SER A 119 -3.82 -17.57 -0.40
CA SER A 119 -4.36 -18.92 -0.21
C SER A 119 -5.22 -19.43 -1.37
N ARG A 120 -5.70 -18.57 -2.26
CA ARG A 120 -6.46 -18.94 -3.47
C ARG A 120 -5.52 -18.95 -4.67
N ALA A 121 -5.76 -19.83 -5.65
CA ALA A 121 -4.89 -19.98 -6.81
C ALA A 121 -4.63 -18.64 -7.53
N GLU A 122 -5.71 -17.87 -7.77
CA GLU A 122 -5.61 -16.56 -8.44
C GLU A 122 -4.81 -15.53 -7.63
N THR A 123 -4.91 -15.54 -6.30
CA THR A 123 -4.14 -14.62 -5.44
C THR A 123 -2.69 -15.03 -5.30
N VAL A 124 -2.39 -16.32 -5.36
CA VAL A 124 -1.02 -16.85 -5.38
C VAL A 124 -0.31 -16.42 -6.66
N GLU A 125 -0.97 -16.62 -7.81
CA GLU A 125 -0.43 -16.21 -9.11
C GLU A 125 -0.24 -14.70 -9.17
N TRP A 126 -1.22 -13.92 -8.70
CA TRP A 126 -1.14 -12.48 -8.61
C TRP A 126 0.10 -12.00 -7.85
N CYS A 127 0.32 -12.48 -6.63
CA CYS A 127 1.47 -12.09 -5.82
C CYS A 127 2.81 -12.48 -6.49
N LYS A 128 2.88 -13.65 -7.13
CA LYS A 128 4.08 -14.08 -7.88
C LYS A 128 4.35 -13.14 -9.05
N ASN A 129 3.33 -12.79 -9.83
CA ASN A 129 3.45 -11.89 -10.98
C ASN A 129 3.89 -10.49 -10.56
N LEU A 130 3.58 -10.05 -9.33
CA LEU A 130 4.03 -8.79 -8.76
C LEU A 130 5.45 -8.85 -8.17
N GLY A 131 6.07 -10.02 -8.13
CA GLY A 131 7.47 -10.18 -7.74
C GLY A 131 7.70 -10.77 -6.35
N ALA A 132 6.69 -11.40 -5.72
CA ALA A 132 6.90 -12.17 -4.51
C ALA A 132 7.76 -13.43 -4.79
N ASP A 133 8.86 -13.60 -4.06
CA ASP A 133 9.77 -14.73 -4.24
C ASP A 133 9.16 -16.04 -3.71
N THR A 134 8.36 -15.94 -2.65
CA THR A 134 7.72 -17.10 -2.02
C THR A 134 6.33 -16.75 -1.49
N ILE A 135 5.36 -17.62 -1.72
CA ILE A 135 4.00 -17.47 -1.20
C ILE A 135 3.80 -18.43 -0.03
N LEU A 136 3.37 -17.89 1.09
CA LEU A 136 2.98 -18.64 2.28
C LEU A 136 1.45 -18.71 2.35
N ASN A 137 0.92 -19.91 2.65
CA ASN A 137 -0.53 -20.09 2.78
C ASN A 137 -0.99 -19.68 4.19
N HIS A 138 -1.64 -18.53 4.32
CA HIS A 138 -2.14 -18.04 5.60
C HIS A 138 -3.27 -18.87 6.23
N ARG A 139 -3.72 -19.94 5.60
CA ARG A 139 -4.63 -20.92 6.22
C ARG A 139 -3.89 -21.92 7.10
N ASN A 140 -2.58 -22.07 6.88
CA ASN A 140 -1.68 -22.91 7.66
C ASN A 140 -0.93 -22.04 8.70
N SER A 141 -0.05 -22.67 9.48
CA SER A 141 0.90 -21.94 10.33
C SER A 141 1.92 -21.22 9.46
N LEU A 142 1.92 -19.89 9.46
CA LEU A 142 2.89 -19.09 8.70
C LEU A 142 4.33 -19.38 9.14
N TYR A 143 4.54 -19.70 10.41
CA TYR A 143 5.87 -20.06 10.93
C TYR A 143 6.38 -21.37 10.32
N GLU A 144 5.55 -22.40 10.28
CA GLU A 144 5.92 -23.68 9.66
C GLU A 144 6.10 -23.55 8.14
N GLU A 145 5.23 -22.77 7.48
CA GLU A 145 5.35 -22.46 6.06
C GLU A 145 6.68 -21.73 5.77
N LEU A 146 7.07 -20.75 6.59
CA LEU A 146 8.34 -20.03 6.47
C LEU A 146 9.51 -20.97 6.66
N LYS A 147 9.52 -21.78 7.71
CA LYS A 147 10.58 -22.77 7.99
C LYS A 147 10.74 -23.79 6.87
N ALA A 148 9.66 -24.23 6.25
CA ALA A 148 9.71 -25.15 5.12
C ALA A 148 10.47 -24.57 3.90
N THR A 149 10.63 -23.24 3.82
CA THR A 149 11.45 -22.57 2.79
C THR A 149 12.94 -22.53 3.11
N GLY A 150 13.36 -23.02 4.28
CA GLY A 150 14.71 -22.89 4.81
C GLY A 150 15.02 -21.53 5.45
N THR A 151 13.98 -20.72 5.75
CA THR A 151 14.10 -19.41 6.38
C THR A 151 13.59 -19.48 7.82
N ASP A 152 14.45 -19.19 8.80
CA ASP A 152 14.07 -19.27 10.22
C ASP A 152 13.28 -18.06 10.70
N SER A 153 13.56 -16.88 10.16
CA SER A 153 12.90 -15.63 10.51
C SER A 153 13.06 -14.58 9.40
N VAL A 154 12.26 -13.52 9.44
CA VAL A 154 12.33 -12.38 8.53
C VAL A 154 12.78 -11.11 9.26
N ASP A 155 13.44 -10.19 8.54
CA ASP A 155 13.93 -8.92 9.09
C ASP A 155 12.77 -7.96 9.42
N ALA A 156 11.70 -8.01 8.64
CA ALA A 156 10.53 -7.18 8.84
C ALA A 156 9.22 -7.89 8.45
N ILE A 157 8.11 -7.40 9.03
CA ILE A 157 6.76 -7.84 8.66
C ILE A 157 5.91 -6.62 8.34
N PHE A 158 5.26 -6.63 7.19
CA PHE A 158 4.22 -5.67 6.84
C PHE A 158 2.86 -6.37 6.89
N CYS A 159 2.12 -6.12 7.96
CA CYS A 159 0.78 -6.69 8.16
C CYS A 159 -0.27 -5.72 7.60
N THR A 160 -0.89 -6.08 6.48
CA THR A 160 -1.89 -5.22 5.82
C THR A 160 -3.33 -5.65 6.09
N SER A 161 -3.54 -6.71 6.85
CA SER A 161 -4.88 -7.17 7.23
C SER A 161 -4.83 -8.26 8.31
N GLN A 162 -5.91 -8.36 9.10
CA GLN A 162 -6.14 -9.42 10.09
C GLN A 162 -5.01 -9.55 11.12
N MET A 163 -4.49 -8.43 11.63
CA MET A 163 -3.38 -8.42 12.59
C MET A 163 -3.63 -9.31 13.81
N GLU A 164 -4.84 -9.33 14.35
CA GLU A 164 -5.20 -10.16 15.51
C GLU A 164 -4.97 -11.64 15.26
N ARG A 165 -5.44 -12.13 14.12
CA ARG A 165 -5.28 -13.52 13.70
C ARG A 165 -3.81 -13.92 13.61
N HIS A 166 -2.97 -13.00 13.17
CA HIS A 166 -1.55 -13.25 12.91
C HIS A 166 -0.64 -12.81 14.06
N TRP A 167 -1.17 -12.21 15.13
CA TRP A 167 -0.40 -11.59 16.21
C TRP A 167 0.69 -12.50 16.78
N LYS A 168 0.29 -13.68 17.25
CA LYS A 168 1.23 -14.65 17.87
C LYS A 168 2.22 -15.22 16.87
N VAL A 169 1.78 -15.52 15.64
CA VAL A 169 2.67 -16.10 14.63
C VAL A 169 3.66 -15.08 14.09
N MET A 170 3.32 -13.80 14.05
CA MET A 170 4.29 -12.74 13.72
C MET A 170 5.44 -12.70 14.72
N ALA A 171 5.18 -12.89 16.01
CA ALA A 171 6.23 -12.97 17.03
C ALA A 171 7.17 -14.18 16.84
N GLN A 172 6.68 -15.26 16.22
CA GLN A 172 7.51 -16.41 15.86
C GLN A 172 8.36 -16.12 14.61
N CYS A 173 7.75 -15.52 13.57
CA CYS A 173 8.38 -15.28 12.28
C CYS A 173 9.41 -14.15 12.28
N ILE A 174 9.24 -13.11 13.11
CA ILE A 174 10.16 -11.97 13.15
C ILE A 174 11.48 -12.31 13.78
N CYS A 175 12.58 -11.79 13.25
CA CYS A 175 13.93 -11.93 13.87
C CYS A 175 14.07 -11.05 15.13
N PRO A 176 15.07 -11.32 16.02
CA PRO A 176 15.42 -10.38 17.07
C PRO A 176 15.76 -8.99 16.52
N GLN A 177 15.25 -7.93 17.16
CA GLN A 177 15.38 -6.53 16.76
C GLN A 177 14.71 -6.20 15.41
N GLY A 178 13.82 -7.08 14.92
CA GLY A 178 13.06 -6.85 13.71
C GLY A 178 11.95 -5.82 13.88
N HIS A 179 11.37 -5.39 12.77
CA HIS A 179 10.35 -4.34 12.72
C HIS A 179 9.05 -4.88 12.16
N ILE A 180 7.93 -4.47 12.76
CA ILE A 180 6.58 -4.81 12.25
C ILE A 180 5.79 -3.52 12.06
N VAL A 181 5.13 -3.39 10.92
CA VAL A 181 4.19 -2.31 10.64
C VAL A 181 2.79 -2.85 10.37
N PHE A 182 1.78 -2.16 10.90
CA PHE A 182 0.36 -2.47 10.77
C PHE A 182 -0.37 -1.31 10.09
N ILE A 183 -1.49 -1.62 9.41
CA ILE A 183 -2.40 -0.61 8.82
C ILE A 183 -3.86 -0.84 9.21
N ASP A 184 -4.16 -1.92 9.90
CA ASP A 184 -5.49 -2.24 10.44
C ASP A 184 -5.52 -2.04 11.96
N ASP A 185 -6.74 -1.98 12.49
CA ASP A 185 -7.00 -1.79 13.91
C ASP A 185 -7.46 -3.12 14.52
N PRO A 186 -6.98 -3.47 15.71
CA PRO A 186 -7.47 -4.64 16.44
C PRO A 186 -8.86 -4.36 17.01
N VAL A 187 -9.74 -5.37 16.98
CA VAL A 187 -11.04 -5.32 17.64
C VAL A 187 -10.88 -5.56 19.15
N ASP A 188 -10.02 -6.51 19.51
CA ASP A 188 -9.75 -6.91 20.89
C ASP A 188 -8.35 -6.47 21.36
N SER A 189 -8.15 -6.48 22.69
CA SER A 189 -6.85 -6.20 23.29
C SER A 189 -5.82 -7.25 22.89
N LEU A 190 -4.63 -6.81 22.49
CA LEU A 190 -3.52 -7.68 22.10
C LEU A 190 -2.39 -7.64 23.14
N ASP A 191 -1.85 -8.82 23.47
CA ASP A 191 -0.71 -8.92 24.35
C ASP A 191 0.58 -8.54 23.62
N ILE A 192 1.05 -7.32 23.84
CA ILE A 192 2.29 -6.79 23.25
C ILE A 192 3.54 -7.50 23.80
N THR A 193 3.44 -8.16 24.94
CA THR A 193 4.61 -8.78 25.60
C THR A 193 5.18 -9.96 24.81
N VAL A 194 4.42 -10.52 23.89
CA VAL A 194 4.88 -11.61 22.99
C VAL A 194 6.10 -11.21 22.15
N PHE A 195 6.32 -9.92 21.92
CA PHE A 195 7.45 -9.38 21.14
C PHE A 195 8.65 -8.97 22.00
N LYS A 196 8.48 -8.90 23.33
CA LYS A 196 9.48 -8.34 24.26
C LYS A 196 10.84 -9.05 24.18
N LEU A 197 10.84 -10.38 24.17
CA LEU A 197 12.10 -11.15 24.19
C LEU A 197 12.98 -10.93 22.97
N LYS A 198 12.37 -10.53 21.84
CA LYS A 198 13.10 -10.23 20.60
C LYS A 198 13.38 -8.74 20.41
N SER A 199 12.99 -7.88 21.35
CA SER A 199 13.14 -6.40 21.25
C SER A 199 12.58 -5.85 19.93
N VAL A 200 11.38 -6.31 19.53
CA VAL A 200 10.76 -5.94 18.26
C VAL A 200 10.23 -4.52 18.32
N THR A 201 10.42 -3.77 17.23
CA THR A 201 9.79 -2.46 17.03
C THR A 201 8.43 -2.67 16.36
N LEU A 202 7.38 -2.08 16.96
CA LEU A 202 6.01 -2.08 16.41
C LEU A 202 5.63 -0.68 16.00
N SER A 203 5.05 -0.52 14.82
CA SER A 203 4.60 0.76 14.30
C SER A 203 3.26 0.61 13.57
N TRP A 204 2.52 1.71 13.49
CA TRP A 204 1.34 1.83 12.62
C TRP A 204 1.65 2.76 11.47
N GLU A 205 1.08 2.44 10.31
CA GLU A 205 1.05 3.34 9.18
C GLU A 205 -0.38 3.78 8.91
N PHE A 206 -0.61 5.10 8.99
CA PHE A 206 -1.86 5.73 8.62
C PHE A 206 -1.57 6.87 7.65
N MET A 207 -1.74 6.62 6.37
CA MET A 207 -1.33 7.49 5.28
C MET A 207 -1.96 8.91 5.30
N TYR A 208 -3.01 9.11 6.08
CA TYR A 208 -3.62 10.43 6.24
C TYR A 208 -3.01 11.28 7.36
N THR A 209 -2.05 10.74 8.13
CA THR A 209 -1.43 11.47 9.24
C THR A 209 -0.88 12.83 8.80
N ARG A 210 -0.16 12.87 7.69
CA ARG A 210 0.44 14.11 7.16
C ARG A 210 -0.60 15.16 6.78
N SER A 211 -1.63 14.77 6.04
CA SER A 211 -2.70 15.70 5.64
C SER A 211 -3.60 16.09 6.80
N MET A 212 -3.98 15.13 7.65
CA MET A 212 -4.90 15.33 8.78
C MET A 212 -4.34 16.28 9.85
N PHE A 213 -3.04 16.20 10.12
CA PHE A 213 -2.36 17.01 11.14
C PHE A 213 -1.54 18.16 10.54
N GLU A 214 -1.55 18.34 9.22
CA GLU A 214 -0.78 19.35 8.49
C GLU A 214 0.69 19.40 8.95
N THR A 215 1.33 18.22 9.00
CA THR A 215 2.70 18.09 9.48
C THR A 215 3.69 18.86 8.62
N ASP A 216 4.83 19.28 9.18
CA ASP A 216 5.85 20.04 8.47
C ASP A 216 6.36 19.34 7.20
N ASP A 217 6.33 18.01 7.20
CA ASP A 217 6.73 17.15 6.09
C ASP A 217 5.56 16.71 5.17
N MET A 218 4.41 17.38 5.23
CA MET A 218 3.23 17.02 4.42
C MET A 218 3.54 16.93 2.92
N SER A 219 4.50 17.71 2.41
CA SER A 219 4.92 17.67 1.01
C SER A 219 5.62 16.38 0.58
N GLU A 220 6.05 15.53 1.52
CA GLU A 220 6.66 14.25 1.19
C GLU A 220 5.66 13.32 0.49
N GLN A 221 4.35 13.44 0.74
CA GLN A 221 3.34 12.68 -0.01
C GLN A 221 3.35 13.00 -1.51
N GLY A 222 3.43 14.28 -1.88
CA GLY A 222 3.54 14.67 -3.29
C GLY A 222 4.85 14.17 -3.92
N LYS A 223 5.96 14.23 -3.18
CA LYS A 223 7.27 13.76 -3.66
C LYS A 223 7.29 12.25 -3.87
N LEU A 224 6.83 11.47 -2.89
CA LEU A 224 6.78 10.01 -3.04
C LEU A 224 5.84 9.58 -4.18
N LEU A 225 4.69 10.25 -4.35
CA LEU A 225 3.82 10.00 -5.50
C LEU A 225 4.51 10.33 -6.83
N SER A 226 5.29 11.40 -6.89
CA SER A 226 6.09 11.73 -8.08
C SER A 226 7.11 10.63 -8.40
N THR A 227 7.76 10.06 -7.38
CA THR A 227 8.67 8.92 -7.54
C THR A 227 7.93 7.68 -8.04
N VAL A 228 6.77 7.38 -7.45
CA VAL A 228 5.91 6.26 -7.88
C VAL A 228 5.46 6.46 -9.33
N ALA A 229 5.10 7.67 -9.74
CA ALA A 229 4.74 7.97 -11.13
C ALA A 229 5.90 7.67 -12.10
N GLY A 230 7.12 8.04 -11.72
CA GLY A 230 8.33 7.70 -12.48
C GLY A 230 8.53 6.19 -12.64
N LEU A 231 8.44 5.44 -11.54
CA LEU A 231 8.58 3.97 -11.54
C LEU A 231 7.48 3.29 -12.38
N LEU A 232 6.26 3.83 -12.41
CA LEU A 232 5.17 3.36 -13.26
C LEU A 232 5.45 3.66 -14.75
N ASP A 233 5.97 4.85 -15.06
CA ASP A 233 6.35 5.23 -16.42
C ASP A 233 7.54 4.42 -16.95
N GLU A 234 8.45 4.00 -16.09
CA GLU A 234 9.57 3.11 -16.41
C GLU A 234 9.13 1.64 -16.58
N GLY A 235 7.94 1.27 -16.06
CA GLY A 235 7.45 -0.11 -16.03
C GLY A 235 8.05 -0.95 -14.90
N THR A 236 8.73 -0.33 -13.96
CA THR A 236 9.24 -0.97 -12.72
C THR A 236 8.09 -1.36 -11.80
N LEU A 237 7.07 -0.51 -11.72
CA LEU A 237 5.79 -0.81 -11.08
C LEU A 237 4.71 -0.98 -12.15
N VAL A 238 3.74 -1.83 -11.86
CA VAL A 238 2.53 -2.01 -12.67
C VAL A 238 1.27 -1.67 -11.87
N SER A 239 0.23 -1.24 -12.57
CA SER A 239 -1.06 -0.93 -11.96
C SER A 239 -1.65 -2.15 -11.25
N THR A 240 -2.25 -1.90 -10.09
CA THR A 240 -2.97 -2.92 -9.31
C THR A 240 -4.47 -2.94 -9.59
N ARG A 241 -4.96 -2.22 -10.60
CA ARG A 241 -6.36 -2.23 -11.01
C ARG A 241 -6.79 -3.62 -11.50
N GLN A 242 -7.89 -4.11 -10.92
CA GLN A 242 -8.48 -5.40 -11.30
C GLN A 242 -9.87 -5.24 -11.90
N LYS A 243 -10.57 -4.19 -11.54
CA LYS A 243 -11.94 -3.98 -12.02
C LYS A 243 -12.23 -2.49 -12.22
N THR A 244 -12.96 -2.20 -13.29
CA THR A 244 -13.51 -0.87 -13.56
C THR A 244 -15.03 -0.96 -13.62
N LEU A 245 -15.71 0.00 -13.00
CA LEU A 245 -17.14 0.24 -13.14
C LEU A 245 -17.34 1.59 -13.81
N ASN A 246 -18.37 1.69 -14.66
CA ASN A 246 -18.70 2.91 -15.38
C ASN A 246 -19.93 3.58 -14.75
N GLY A 247 -19.84 4.88 -14.53
CA GLY A 247 -20.90 5.71 -13.97
C GLY A 247 -20.84 5.83 -12.45
N LEU A 248 -20.79 7.08 -11.97
CA LEU A 248 -20.87 7.42 -10.55
C LEU A 248 -22.32 7.31 -10.09
N THR A 249 -22.80 6.09 -9.88
CA THR A 249 -24.17 5.82 -9.40
C THR A 249 -24.14 5.24 -7.99
N PRO A 250 -25.23 5.42 -7.19
CA PRO A 250 -25.32 4.81 -5.87
C PRO A 250 -25.14 3.29 -5.90
N GLU A 251 -25.67 2.62 -6.92
CA GLU A 251 -25.60 1.16 -7.10
C GLU A 251 -24.16 0.70 -7.30
N ASN A 252 -23.40 1.40 -8.14
CA ASN A 252 -21.98 1.10 -8.37
C ASN A 252 -21.14 1.32 -7.12
N ILE A 253 -21.36 2.42 -6.40
CA ILE A 253 -20.67 2.70 -5.13
C ILE A 253 -20.99 1.61 -4.12
N GLN A 254 -22.27 1.24 -3.95
CA GLN A 254 -22.68 0.18 -3.04
C GLN A 254 -22.05 -1.16 -3.41
N ALA A 255 -22.04 -1.52 -4.69
CA ALA A 255 -21.41 -2.77 -5.16
C ALA A 255 -19.90 -2.80 -4.87
N MET A 256 -19.21 -1.65 -4.99
CA MET A 256 -17.79 -1.55 -4.64
C MET A 256 -17.57 -1.73 -3.13
N HIS A 257 -18.40 -1.12 -2.27
CA HIS A 257 -18.30 -1.28 -0.82
C HIS A 257 -18.53 -2.73 -0.41
N ILE A 258 -19.61 -3.36 -0.87
CA ILE A 258 -19.90 -4.78 -0.60
C ILE A 258 -18.72 -5.68 -1.01
N LYS A 259 -18.14 -5.44 -2.19
CA LYS A 259 -16.98 -6.21 -2.65
C LYS A 259 -15.76 -5.99 -1.76
N GLN A 260 -15.49 -4.75 -1.34
CA GLN A 260 -14.38 -4.43 -0.45
C GLN A 260 -14.55 -5.08 0.93
N GLU A 261 -15.74 -4.99 1.52
CA GLU A 261 -16.08 -5.54 2.83
C GLU A 261 -16.08 -7.08 2.85
N SER A 262 -16.26 -7.73 1.70
CA SER A 262 -16.22 -9.19 1.59
C SER A 262 -14.87 -9.81 1.93
N GLY A 263 -13.79 -9.02 2.06
CA GLY A 263 -12.42 -9.51 2.30
C GLY A 263 -11.83 -10.36 1.16
N THR A 264 -12.54 -10.44 0.01
CA THR A 264 -12.11 -11.24 -1.14
C THR A 264 -11.52 -10.40 -2.27
N MET A 265 -11.35 -9.09 -2.04
CA MET A 265 -10.81 -8.18 -3.05
C MET A 265 -9.35 -8.51 -3.34
N MET A 266 -8.99 -8.51 -4.62
CA MET A 266 -7.64 -8.58 -5.13
C MET A 266 -7.30 -7.26 -5.82
N GLY A 267 -6.12 -6.69 -5.57
CA GLY A 267 -5.75 -5.40 -6.12
C GLY A 267 -6.74 -4.29 -5.81
N LYS A 268 -7.07 -3.48 -6.82
CA LYS A 268 -7.96 -2.30 -6.71
C LYS A 268 -9.09 -2.34 -7.71
N GLN A 269 -10.23 -1.78 -7.31
CA GLN A 269 -11.33 -1.44 -8.22
C GLN A 269 -11.44 0.07 -8.39
N VAL A 270 -11.82 0.50 -9.58
CA VAL A 270 -11.91 1.90 -9.99
C VAL A 270 -13.29 2.18 -10.56
N LEU A 271 -13.79 3.38 -10.34
CA LEU A 271 -15.04 3.88 -10.93
C LEU A 271 -14.71 5.06 -11.84
N ILE A 272 -15.26 5.05 -13.05
CA ILE A 272 -15.15 6.14 -14.02
C ILE A 272 -16.44 6.96 -13.96
N LEU A 273 -16.31 8.28 -14.02
CA LEU A 273 -17.42 9.22 -14.12
C LEU A 273 -18.13 9.11 -15.47
#